data_ff795455528dc131c32a5467474c2b61
#
_entry.id   ff795455528dc131c32a5467474c2b61
#
_cell.length_a   1.000
_cell.length_b   1.000
_cell.length_c   1.000
_cell.angle_alpha   90.00
_cell.angle_beta   90.00
_cell.angle_gamma   90.00
#
_symmetry.space_group_name_H-M   'P 1'
#
loop_
_entity.id
_entity.type
_entity.pdbx_description
1 polymer ?
#
loop_
_entity_poly.entity_id
_entity_poly.type
_entity_poly.pdbx_seq_one_letter_code
_entity_poly.pdbx_strand_id
1 'polypeptide(L)'
;MMKDIKNIYCVGRNYALHAKELNNEIPTSPFLFSKPTHSLVEAHGQSITLPSNQGSVHFETELVIHIAKQFEPGMKVDEIVDSMAIGLDLTLRDVQSQLKQKQHPWLLAKGFKNSAVVSDFIPFPGVEACEQLDFSLLKNGERVQVGNIKDLLFDLQTIIEFTAEHFGLGKGDIIYTGTPSGVGPLSDQDQLSLNWGGNEIGSCSVTMG
;
A
#
# COMPACT_ATOMS: atom_id res chain seq x y z
N MET A 1 9.77 13.76 6.60
CA MET A 1 8.78 12.71 6.98
C MET A 1 9.37 11.31 6.80
N MET A 2 9.97 10.95 5.67
CA MET A 2 10.52 9.59 5.44
C MET A 2 11.53 9.10 6.49
N LYS A 3 12.35 9.99 7.05
CA LYS A 3 13.36 9.62 8.08
C LYS A 3 12.77 9.24 9.43
N ASP A 4 11.49 9.53 9.62
CA ASP A 4 10.79 9.31 10.90
C ASP A 4 9.85 8.10 10.86
N ILE A 5 9.74 7.41 9.68
CA ILE A 5 8.93 6.21 9.54
C ILE A 5 9.55 5.06 10.34
N LYS A 6 8.76 4.48 11.25
CA LYS A 6 9.19 3.43 12.16
C LYS A 6 8.77 2.04 11.68
N ASN A 7 7.50 1.88 11.38
CA ASN A 7 6.94 0.62 10.89
C ASN A 7 6.14 0.86 9.63
N ILE A 8 6.14 -0.14 8.74
CA ILE A 8 5.31 -0.20 7.55
C ILE A 8 4.41 -1.40 7.69
N TYR A 9 3.15 -1.17 8.05
CA TYR A 9 2.12 -2.20 8.07
C TYR A 9 1.38 -2.23 6.73
N CYS A 10 0.99 -3.41 6.30
CA CYS A 10 0.24 -3.59 5.05
C CYS A 10 -0.93 -4.54 5.31
N VAL A 11 -2.12 -4.14 4.86
CA VAL A 11 -3.34 -4.95 5.03
C VAL A 11 -3.55 -5.81 3.80
N GLY A 12 -3.55 -7.13 3.98
CA GLY A 12 -3.79 -8.05 2.88
C GLY A 12 -5.28 -8.26 2.59
N ARG A 13 -5.64 -8.32 1.28
CA ARG A 13 -6.99 -8.70 0.80
C ARG A 13 -8.12 -7.82 1.33
N ASN A 14 -7.93 -6.52 1.37
CA ASN A 14 -8.92 -5.60 1.94
C ASN A 14 -9.94 -5.05 0.92
N TYR A 15 -9.96 -5.58 -0.30
CA TYR A 15 -10.99 -5.31 -1.32
C TYR A 15 -11.57 -6.63 -1.85
N ALA A 16 -12.91 -6.76 -1.84
CA ALA A 16 -13.58 -7.99 -2.23
C ALA A 16 -13.29 -8.41 -3.67
N LEU A 17 -13.27 -7.45 -4.60
CA LEU A 17 -12.96 -7.71 -6.01
C LEU A 17 -11.51 -8.17 -6.21
N HIS A 18 -10.55 -7.60 -5.49
CA HIS A 18 -9.15 -8.03 -5.53
C HIS A 18 -8.98 -9.45 -4.94
N ALA A 19 -9.63 -9.76 -3.84
CA ALA A 19 -9.61 -11.12 -3.28
C ALA A 19 -10.11 -12.14 -4.32
N LYS A 20 -11.22 -11.83 -5.00
CA LYS A 20 -11.81 -12.66 -6.06
C LYS A 20 -10.90 -12.78 -7.30
N GLU A 21 -10.27 -11.69 -7.73
CA GLU A 21 -9.33 -11.64 -8.87
C GLU A 21 -8.19 -12.67 -8.69
N LEU A 22 -7.67 -12.80 -7.48
CA LEU A 22 -6.59 -13.72 -7.13
C LEU A 22 -7.08 -15.09 -6.62
N ASN A 23 -8.37 -15.42 -6.77
CA ASN A 23 -8.98 -16.64 -6.26
C ASN A 23 -8.70 -16.89 -4.77
N ASN A 24 -8.68 -15.84 -3.96
CA ASN A 24 -8.55 -15.92 -2.52
C ASN A 24 -9.92 -15.86 -1.85
N GLU A 25 -10.04 -16.50 -0.69
CA GLU A 25 -11.19 -16.31 0.20
C GLU A 25 -11.21 -14.88 0.76
N ILE A 26 -12.41 -14.35 0.98
CA ILE A 26 -12.61 -13.08 1.66
C ILE A 26 -12.29 -13.28 3.14
N PRO A 27 -11.36 -12.53 3.72
CA PRO A 27 -11.00 -12.69 5.12
C PRO A 27 -12.15 -12.24 6.04
N THR A 28 -12.26 -12.88 7.21
CA THR A 28 -13.25 -12.54 8.24
C THR A 28 -12.71 -11.60 9.32
N SER A 29 -11.41 -11.35 9.31
CA SER A 29 -10.71 -10.36 10.15
C SER A 29 -9.54 -9.76 9.37
N PRO A 30 -9.07 -8.53 9.72
CA PRO A 30 -7.88 -7.97 9.11
C PRO A 30 -6.71 -8.94 9.25
N PHE A 31 -5.94 -9.08 8.17
CA PHE A 31 -4.66 -9.76 8.28
C PHE A 31 -3.56 -8.85 7.75
N LEU A 32 -2.49 -8.72 8.53
CA LEU A 32 -1.41 -7.81 8.24
C LEU A 32 -0.10 -8.54 7.99
N PHE A 33 0.73 -7.91 7.18
CA PHE A 33 2.15 -8.19 7.07
C PHE A 33 2.91 -6.87 7.15
N SER A 34 4.22 -6.92 7.28
CA SER A 34 5.04 -5.72 7.34
C SER A 34 6.11 -5.72 6.26
N LYS A 35 6.57 -4.53 5.91
CA LYS A 35 7.76 -4.32 5.08
C LYS A 35 8.86 -3.68 5.94
N PRO A 36 10.15 -4.05 5.74
CA PRO A 36 11.25 -3.33 6.36
C PRO A 36 11.28 -1.87 5.91
N THR A 37 11.68 -0.95 6.76
CA THR A 37 11.83 0.46 6.37
C THR A 37 12.82 0.69 5.23
N HIS A 38 13.79 -0.21 5.02
CA HIS A 38 14.68 -0.20 3.85
C HIS A 38 13.98 -0.49 2.51
N SER A 39 12.73 -0.97 2.52
CA SER A 39 11.94 -1.13 1.30
C SER A 39 11.27 0.16 0.83
N LEU A 40 11.25 1.19 1.69
CA LEU A 40 10.56 2.44 1.41
C LEU A 40 11.33 3.31 0.41
N VAL A 41 10.62 3.84 -0.59
CA VAL A 41 11.15 4.76 -1.60
C VAL A 41 10.07 5.76 -2.02
N GLU A 42 10.44 7.03 -2.15
CA GLU A 42 9.55 8.11 -2.60
C GLU A 42 9.39 8.09 -4.12
N ALA A 43 8.21 8.47 -4.61
CA ALA A 43 7.89 8.61 -6.04
C ALA A 43 7.94 10.09 -6.44
N HIS A 44 9.15 10.63 -6.63
CA HIS A 44 9.42 12.04 -6.96
C HIS A 44 9.98 12.19 -8.40
N GLY A 45 9.50 11.42 -9.35
CA GLY A 45 9.92 11.45 -10.76
C GLY A 45 11.19 10.65 -11.08
N GLN A 46 11.88 10.08 -10.08
CA GLN A 46 13.11 9.31 -10.30
C GLN A 46 12.85 7.90 -10.81
N SER A 47 13.90 7.25 -11.31
CA SER A 47 13.86 5.84 -11.63
C SER A 47 14.03 4.99 -10.37
N ILE A 48 13.18 3.98 -10.21
CA ILE A 48 13.22 3.00 -9.12
C ILE A 48 13.71 1.66 -9.66
N THR A 49 14.82 1.17 -9.13
CA THR A 49 15.38 -0.12 -9.53
C THR A 49 14.67 -1.26 -8.81
N LEU A 50 14.12 -2.20 -9.58
CA LEU A 50 13.45 -3.40 -9.11
C LEU A 50 14.19 -4.66 -9.56
N PRO A 51 14.10 -5.79 -8.84
CA PRO A 51 14.83 -7.02 -9.20
C PRO A 51 14.27 -7.63 -10.49
N SER A 52 15.16 -8.01 -11.43
CA SER A 52 14.82 -8.66 -12.71
C SER A 52 14.92 -10.19 -12.68
N ASN A 53 15.57 -10.75 -11.66
CA ASN A 53 15.94 -12.18 -11.59
C ASN A 53 15.13 -13.00 -10.57
N GLN A 54 14.04 -12.44 -10.02
CA GLN A 54 13.23 -13.06 -8.98
C GLN A 54 11.76 -13.26 -9.40
N GLY A 55 11.50 -13.37 -10.69
CA GLY A 55 10.15 -13.46 -11.25
C GLY A 55 9.51 -12.11 -11.47
N SER A 56 8.20 -12.11 -11.68
CA SER A 56 7.42 -10.91 -12.03
C SER A 56 7.18 -10.02 -10.81
N VAL A 57 7.51 -8.73 -10.93
CA VAL A 57 7.13 -7.70 -9.94
C VAL A 57 5.76 -7.13 -10.32
N HIS A 58 4.79 -7.21 -9.44
CA HIS A 58 3.45 -6.65 -9.64
C HIS A 58 3.24 -5.40 -8.79
N PHE A 59 2.51 -4.43 -9.36
CA PHE A 59 2.02 -3.27 -8.61
C PHE A 59 0.71 -3.60 -7.90
N GLU A 60 0.55 -3.02 -6.71
CA GLU A 60 -0.66 -3.03 -5.90
C GLU A 60 -0.81 -1.62 -5.32
N THR A 61 -1.70 -0.82 -5.91
CA THR A 61 -1.89 0.60 -5.54
C THR A 61 -2.80 0.73 -4.35
N GLU A 62 -2.40 1.54 -3.36
CA GLU A 62 -3.08 1.63 -2.07
C GLU A 62 -3.13 3.06 -1.55
N LEU A 63 -4.19 3.41 -0.83
CA LEU A 63 -4.13 4.53 0.10
C LEU A 63 -3.17 4.16 1.24
N VAL A 64 -2.29 5.09 1.60
CA VAL A 64 -1.35 4.95 2.73
C VAL A 64 -1.66 6.04 3.75
N ILE A 65 -1.89 5.67 5.00
CA ILE A 65 -2.11 6.62 6.10
C ILE A 65 -0.89 6.70 7.01
N HIS A 66 -0.59 7.90 7.51
CA HIS A 66 0.49 8.15 8.48
C HIS A 66 -0.09 8.43 9.86
N ILE A 67 0.49 7.78 10.86
CA ILE A 67 0.07 7.86 12.26
C ILE A 67 0.87 8.95 12.96
N ALA A 68 0.17 9.99 13.43
CA ALA A 68 0.76 11.20 14.02
C ALA A 68 1.13 11.06 15.50
N LYS A 69 0.45 10.17 16.22
CA LYS A 69 0.62 10.02 17.68
C LYS A 69 0.35 8.59 18.13
N GLN A 70 0.70 8.28 19.37
CA GLN A 70 0.40 6.99 19.98
C GLN A 70 -1.12 6.78 20.00
N PHE A 71 -1.56 5.57 19.59
CA PHE A 71 -2.97 5.18 19.70
C PHE A 71 -3.35 4.94 21.16
N GLU A 72 -4.53 5.42 21.52
CA GLU A 72 -5.22 5.12 22.78
C GLU A 72 -6.62 4.59 22.47
N PRO A 73 -7.14 3.62 23.25
CA PRO A 73 -8.47 3.06 23.00
C PRO A 73 -9.56 4.13 22.94
N GLY A 74 -10.40 4.06 21.90
CA GLY A 74 -11.48 5.01 21.64
C GLY A 74 -11.13 6.20 20.74
N MET A 75 -9.87 6.41 20.40
CA MET A 75 -9.50 7.42 19.40
C MET A 75 -10.08 7.10 18.02
N LYS A 76 -10.48 8.15 17.30
CA LYS A 76 -10.99 8.06 15.94
C LYS A 76 -9.87 8.26 14.92
N VAL A 77 -10.10 7.77 13.69
CA VAL A 77 -9.16 7.92 12.56
C VAL A 77 -8.71 9.38 12.42
N ASP A 78 -9.64 10.33 12.39
CA ASP A 78 -9.37 11.76 12.18
C ASP A 78 -8.56 12.41 13.33
N GLU A 79 -8.44 11.74 14.48
CA GLU A 79 -7.64 12.21 15.61
C GLU A 79 -6.20 11.71 15.57
N ILE A 80 -5.94 10.60 14.88
CA ILE A 80 -4.65 9.90 14.90
C ILE A 80 -3.90 9.97 13.58
N VAL A 81 -4.61 10.12 12.45
CA VAL A 81 -4.04 10.26 11.11
C VAL A 81 -3.87 11.75 10.78
N ASP A 82 -2.67 12.20 10.43
CA ASP A 82 -2.41 13.58 10.04
C ASP A 82 -2.17 13.75 8.55
N SER A 83 -1.71 12.72 7.90
CA SER A 83 -1.36 12.77 6.48
C SER A 83 -1.59 11.43 5.80
N MET A 84 -1.73 11.49 4.48
CA MET A 84 -1.93 10.33 3.62
C MET A 84 -1.11 10.45 2.35
N ALA A 85 -0.88 9.32 1.71
CA ALA A 85 -0.20 9.21 0.42
C ALA A 85 -0.87 8.14 -0.45
N ILE A 86 -0.52 8.08 -1.71
CA ILE A 86 -0.80 6.91 -2.54
C ILE A 86 0.50 6.11 -2.67
N GLY A 87 0.42 4.82 -2.38
CA GLY A 87 1.59 3.95 -2.41
C GLY A 87 1.42 2.76 -3.35
N LEU A 88 2.55 2.07 -3.59
CA LEU A 88 2.57 0.79 -4.29
C LEU A 88 3.16 -0.26 -3.36
N ASP A 89 2.36 -1.26 -3.00
CA ASP A 89 2.83 -2.49 -2.36
C ASP A 89 3.37 -3.44 -3.44
N LEU A 90 4.62 -3.20 -3.87
CA LEU A 90 5.22 -4.03 -4.91
C LEU A 90 5.45 -5.45 -4.41
N THR A 91 5.11 -6.41 -5.26
CA THR A 91 5.06 -7.83 -4.92
C THR A 91 5.83 -8.67 -5.94
N LEU A 92 6.81 -9.45 -5.50
CA LEU A 92 7.39 -10.54 -6.28
C LEU A 92 6.35 -11.67 -6.37
N ARG A 93 5.54 -11.66 -7.42
CA ARG A 93 4.33 -12.50 -7.51
C ARG A 93 4.63 -13.99 -7.52
N ASP A 94 5.64 -14.38 -8.26
CA ASP A 94 6.04 -15.82 -8.36
C ASP A 94 6.58 -16.32 -7.01
N VAL A 95 7.39 -15.49 -6.35
CA VAL A 95 7.92 -15.80 -5.00
C VAL A 95 6.78 -15.91 -3.99
N GLN A 96 5.82 -14.97 -4.02
CA GLN A 96 4.65 -15.02 -3.13
C GLN A 96 3.85 -16.31 -3.34
N SER A 97 3.65 -16.73 -4.59
CA SER A 97 2.93 -17.96 -4.92
C SER A 97 3.64 -19.20 -4.34
N GLN A 98 4.97 -19.26 -4.46
CA GLN A 98 5.76 -20.33 -3.87
C GLN A 98 5.70 -20.33 -2.33
N LEU A 99 5.78 -19.14 -1.70
CA LEU A 99 5.70 -19.02 -0.24
C LEU A 99 4.31 -19.44 0.28
N LYS A 100 3.24 -19.07 -0.43
CA LYS A 100 1.86 -19.49 -0.11
C LYS A 100 1.72 -21.02 -0.16
N GLN A 101 2.24 -21.67 -1.20
CA GLN A 101 2.21 -23.13 -1.32
C GLN A 101 2.97 -23.84 -0.17
N LYS A 102 4.09 -23.24 0.28
CA LYS A 102 4.91 -23.74 1.39
C LYS A 102 4.41 -23.30 2.77
N GLN A 103 3.37 -22.49 2.84
CA GLN A 103 2.86 -21.87 4.07
C GLN A 103 3.93 -21.07 4.83
N HIS A 104 4.84 -20.43 4.10
CA HIS A 104 5.91 -19.59 4.64
C HIS A 104 5.48 -18.12 4.73
N PRO A 105 6.09 -17.32 5.63
CA PRO A 105 5.89 -15.87 5.70
C PRO A 105 6.22 -15.15 4.39
N TRP A 106 5.54 -14.05 4.10
CA TRP A 106 5.63 -13.33 2.82
C TRP A 106 6.77 -12.32 2.72
N LEU A 107 7.57 -12.15 3.77
CA LEU A 107 8.59 -11.09 3.83
C LEU A 107 9.51 -11.07 2.61
N LEU A 108 9.93 -12.24 2.09
CA LEU A 108 10.79 -12.30 0.91
C LEU A 108 10.11 -11.77 -0.36
N ALA A 109 8.79 -11.95 -0.48
CA ALA A 109 8.02 -11.49 -1.63
C ALA A 109 7.56 -10.04 -1.51
N LYS A 110 7.44 -9.51 -0.30
CA LYS A 110 6.84 -8.22 0.01
C LYS A 110 7.84 -7.19 0.56
N GLY A 111 8.95 -7.62 1.16
CA GLY A 111 9.89 -6.75 1.88
C GLY A 111 11.22 -6.52 1.15
N PHE A 112 11.31 -6.73 -0.16
CA PHE A 112 12.53 -6.46 -0.92
C PHE A 112 12.78 -4.95 -1.06
N LYS A 113 14.00 -4.57 -1.40
CA LYS A 113 14.41 -3.17 -1.56
C LYS A 113 13.52 -2.47 -2.59
N ASN A 114 13.06 -1.25 -2.25
CA ASN A 114 12.16 -0.42 -3.07
C ASN A 114 10.74 -1.02 -3.26
N SER A 115 10.34 -1.98 -2.45
CA SER A 115 9.02 -2.62 -2.58
C SER A 115 7.86 -1.82 -1.96
N ALA A 116 8.15 -0.76 -1.19
CA ALA A 116 7.17 0.15 -0.63
C ALA A 116 7.36 1.54 -1.27
N VAL A 117 6.74 1.74 -2.43
CA VAL A 117 6.75 3.05 -3.11
C VAL A 117 5.68 3.93 -2.49
N VAL A 118 5.96 5.21 -2.27
CA VAL A 118 5.01 6.17 -1.71
C VAL A 118 5.13 7.53 -2.43
N SER A 119 3.99 8.16 -2.72
CA SER A 119 3.91 9.54 -3.21
C SER A 119 4.31 10.54 -2.13
N ASP A 120 4.21 11.82 -2.41
CA ASP A 120 4.19 12.84 -1.38
C ASP A 120 3.06 12.60 -0.39
N PHE A 121 3.36 12.79 0.91
CA PHE A 121 2.33 12.83 1.93
C PHE A 121 1.62 14.19 1.90
N ILE A 122 0.30 14.15 1.70
CA ILE A 122 -0.58 15.31 1.75
C ILE A 122 -1.38 15.30 3.07
N PRO A 123 -1.88 16.44 3.57
CA PRO A 123 -2.75 16.46 4.75
C PRO A 123 -3.94 15.50 4.60
N PHE A 124 -4.23 14.72 5.62
CA PHE A 124 -5.39 13.85 5.63
C PHE A 124 -6.67 14.69 5.76
N PRO A 125 -7.59 14.64 4.79
CA PRO A 125 -8.77 15.53 4.81
C PRO A 125 -9.92 15.01 5.69
N GLY A 126 -9.73 13.87 6.37
CA GLY A 126 -10.75 13.14 7.11
C GLY A 126 -11.36 11.99 6.32
N VAL A 127 -11.93 11.01 7.03
CA VAL A 127 -12.49 9.79 6.43
C VAL A 127 -13.59 10.13 5.43
N GLU A 128 -14.56 10.98 5.83
CA GLU A 128 -15.70 11.35 4.99
C GLU A 128 -15.27 11.99 3.66
N ALA A 129 -14.26 12.86 3.68
CA ALA A 129 -13.73 13.49 2.47
C ALA A 129 -12.96 12.48 1.60
N CYS A 130 -12.25 11.53 2.22
CA CYS A 130 -11.57 10.46 1.48
C CYS A 130 -12.53 9.54 0.74
N GLU A 131 -13.71 9.29 1.26
CA GLU A 131 -14.76 8.49 0.60
C GLU A 131 -15.33 9.13 -0.67
N GLN A 132 -15.18 10.45 -0.82
CA GLN A 132 -15.68 11.19 -1.99
C GLN A 132 -14.71 11.16 -3.18
N LEU A 133 -13.46 10.77 -2.98
CA LEU A 133 -12.42 10.83 -4.00
C LEU A 133 -11.76 9.47 -4.23
N ASP A 134 -11.55 9.14 -5.49
CA ASP A 134 -10.84 7.93 -5.88
C ASP A 134 -9.32 8.18 -5.92
N PHE A 135 -8.56 7.16 -5.57
CA PHE A 135 -7.15 7.08 -5.93
C PHE A 135 -6.96 6.19 -7.16
N SER A 136 -5.90 6.42 -7.90
CA SER A 136 -5.63 5.61 -9.10
C SER A 136 -4.14 5.54 -9.44
N LEU A 137 -3.79 4.49 -10.19
CA LEU A 137 -2.50 4.33 -10.84
C LEU A 137 -2.65 4.46 -12.35
N LEU A 138 -1.84 5.34 -12.94
CA LEU A 138 -1.60 5.31 -14.38
C LEU A 138 -0.25 4.64 -14.63
N LYS A 139 -0.24 3.69 -15.58
CA LYS A 139 0.96 3.05 -16.10
C LYS A 139 1.07 3.38 -17.59
N ASN A 140 2.14 4.07 -17.97
CA ASN A 140 2.37 4.54 -19.36
C ASN A 140 1.21 5.41 -19.90
N GLY A 141 0.58 6.21 -19.03
CA GLY A 141 -0.56 7.05 -19.36
C GLY A 141 -1.92 6.36 -19.35
N GLU A 142 -1.97 5.02 -19.19
CA GLU A 142 -3.21 4.26 -19.07
C GLU A 142 -3.57 4.02 -17.60
N ARG A 143 -4.82 4.26 -17.23
CA ARG A 143 -5.33 4.00 -15.87
C ARG A 143 -5.54 2.50 -15.67
N VAL A 144 -4.70 1.88 -14.85
CA VAL A 144 -4.69 0.43 -14.61
C VAL A 144 -5.35 0.01 -13.30
N GLN A 145 -5.37 0.89 -12.28
CA GLN A 145 -6.12 0.67 -11.03
C GLN A 145 -6.87 1.91 -10.61
N VAL A 146 -8.04 1.71 -10.01
CA VAL A 146 -8.84 2.72 -9.32
C VAL A 146 -9.37 2.12 -8.02
N GLY A 147 -9.26 2.85 -6.92
CA GLY A 147 -9.80 2.44 -5.63
C GLY A 147 -10.43 3.60 -4.87
N ASN A 148 -11.32 3.24 -3.96
CA ASN A 148 -11.93 4.15 -3.01
C ASN A 148 -11.98 3.46 -1.64
N ILE A 149 -11.74 4.19 -0.56
CA ILE A 149 -11.73 3.59 0.79
C ILE A 149 -13.11 3.13 1.26
N LYS A 150 -14.21 3.62 0.64
CA LYS A 150 -15.57 3.11 0.92
C LYS A 150 -15.77 1.63 0.53
N ASP A 151 -14.89 1.10 -0.34
CA ASP A 151 -14.95 -0.28 -0.83
C ASP A 151 -14.06 -1.23 -0.01
N LEU A 152 -13.40 -0.72 1.05
CA LEU A 152 -12.62 -1.52 1.98
C LEU A 152 -13.52 -2.53 2.72
N LEU A 153 -13.06 -3.77 2.84
CA LEU A 153 -13.72 -4.80 3.66
C LEU A 153 -13.63 -4.48 5.15
N PHE A 154 -12.47 -4.00 5.57
CA PHE A 154 -12.22 -3.49 6.92
C PHE A 154 -11.87 -2.00 6.77
N ASP A 155 -12.71 -1.14 7.32
CA ASP A 155 -12.53 0.31 7.26
C ASP A 155 -11.26 0.78 8.02
N LEU A 156 -10.91 2.05 7.87
CA LEU A 156 -9.71 2.60 8.49
C LEU A 156 -9.73 2.50 10.02
N GLN A 157 -10.91 2.63 10.66
CA GLN A 157 -11.04 2.50 12.10
C GLN A 157 -10.70 1.07 12.56
N THR A 158 -11.30 0.08 11.90
CA THR A 158 -11.05 -1.34 12.16
C THR A 158 -9.57 -1.71 11.98
N ILE A 159 -8.93 -1.22 10.90
CA ILE A 159 -7.51 -1.46 10.66
C ILE A 159 -6.64 -0.86 11.76
N ILE A 160 -6.91 0.38 12.17
CA ILE A 160 -6.16 1.08 13.22
C ILE A 160 -6.29 0.35 14.55
N GLU A 161 -7.51 0.02 14.96
CA GLU A 161 -7.78 -0.69 16.21
C GLU A 161 -7.11 -2.06 16.23
N PHE A 162 -7.27 -2.84 15.14
CA PHE A 162 -6.63 -4.15 15.01
C PHE A 162 -5.11 -4.06 15.07
N THR A 163 -4.51 -3.09 14.36
CA THR A 163 -3.05 -2.90 14.34
C THR A 163 -2.54 -2.53 15.73
N ALA A 164 -3.24 -1.62 16.41
CA ALA A 164 -2.87 -1.16 17.75
C ALA A 164 -2.96 -2.30 18.78
N GLU A 165 -4.01 -3.11 18.73
CA GLU A 165 -4.22 -4.22 19.66
C GLU A 165 -3.15 -5.31 19.53
N HIS A 166 -2.78 -5.66 18.29
CA HIS A 166 -1.94 -6.84 18.04
C HIS A 166 -0.44 -6.52 17.93
N PHE A 167 -0.08 -5.33 17.44
CA PHE A 167 1.31 -4.98 17.11
C PHE A 167 1.79 -3.70 17.78
N GLY A 168 0.86 -2.92 18.33
CA GLY A 168 1.11 -1.54 18.75
C GLY A 168 1.06 -0.59 17.55
N LEU A 169 0.64 0.66 17.79
CA LEU A 169 0.51 1.69 16.77
C LEU A 169 0.83 3.06 17.37
N GLY A 170 1.71 3.81 16.71
CA GLY A 170 2.14 5.09 17.22
C GLY A 170 2.78 6.01 16.18
N LYS A 171 3.21 7.16 16.66
CA LYS A 171 3.81 8.20 15.82
C LYS A 171 4.95 7.65 14.95
N GLY A 172 4.83 7.90 13.66
CA GLY A 172 5.80 7.48 12.64
C GLY A 172 5.48 6.13 11.99
N ASP A 173 4.41 5.47 12.39
CA ASP A 173 3.94 4.28 11.66
C ASP A 173 3.14 4.69 10.43
N ILE A 174 3.25 3.90 9.36
CA ILE A 174 2.40 4.02 8.18
C ILE A 174 1.66 2.71 7.91
N ILE A 175 0.46 2.83 7.35
CA ILE A 175 -0.37 1.68 7.01
C ILE A 175 -0.78 1.77 5.53
N TYR A 176 -0.38 0.78 4.75
CA TYR A 176 -0.92 0.47 3.43
C TYR A 176 -2.25 -0.24 3.65
N THR A 177 -3.34 0.31 3.13
CA THR A 177 -4.71 -0.07 3.53
C THR A 177 -5.34 -1.17 2.68
N GLY A 178 -4.61 -1.69 1.71
CA GLY A 178 -5.06 -2.70 0.77
C GLY A 178 -5.30 -2.15 -0.64
N THR A 179 -5.17 -3.03 -1.62
CA THR A 179 -5.25 -2.68 -3.05
C THR A 179 -6.57 -3.11 -3.66
N PRO A 180 -7.18 -2.30 -4.57
CA PRO A 180 -8.32 -2.71 -5.39
C PRO A 180 -7.92 -3.73 -6.47
N SER A 181 -8.88 -4.25 -7.22
CA SER A 181 -8.62 -5.09 -8.42
C SER A 181 -7.87 -4.32 -9.50
N GLY A 182 -7.25 -5.05 -10.42
CA GLY A 182 -6.45 -4.50 -11.54
C GLY A 182 -4.94 -4.54 -11.28
N VAL A 183 -4.48 -5.38 -10.33
CA VAL A 183 -3.05 -5.61 -10.12
C VAL A 183 -2.39 -6.21 -11.36
N GLY A 184 -1.14 -5.86 -11.61
CA GLY A 184 -0.46 -6.33 -12.83
C GLY A 184 1.06 -6.20 -12.78
N PRO A 185 1.74 -6.78 -13.78
CA PRO A 185 3.19 -6.77 -13.84
C PRO A 185 3.75 -5.40 -14.24
N LEU A 186 4.95 -5.13 -13.72
CA LEU A 186 5.82 -4.04 -14.15
C LEU A 186 6.88 -4.54 -15.13
N SER A 187 7.23 -3.68 -16.06
CA SER A 187 8.29 -3.89 -17.04
C SER A 187 9.35 -2.79 -16.94
N ASP A 188 10.53 -3.05 -17.50
CA ASP A 188 11.55 -2.02 -17.63
C ASP A 188 11.03 -0.81 -18.40
N GLN A 189 11.38 0.41 -17.96
CA GLN A 189 10.95 1.71 -18.51
C GLN A 189 9.47 2.06 -18.29
N ASP A 190 8.67 1.26 -17.56
CA ASP A 190 7.30 1.67 -17.23
C ASP A 190 7.30 3.00 -16.48
N GLN A 191 6.39 3.91 -16.88
CA GLN A 191 6.13 5.19 -16.23
C GLN A 191 4.90 5.07 -15.34
N LEU A 192 5.04 5.42 -14.07
CA LEU A 192 3.99 5.29 -13.07
C LEU A 192 3.61 6.66 -12.53
N SER A 193 2.30 6.95 -12.51
CA SER A 193 1.73 8.17 -11.92
C SER A 193 0.69 7.77 -10.89
N LEU A 194 0.91 8.21 -9.64
CA LEU A 194 0.05 7.96 -8.49
C LEU A 194 -0.85 9.18 -8.29
N ASN A 195 -2.17 8.95 -8.33
CA ASN A 195 -3.14 10.04 -8.39
C ASN A 195 -4.14 9.97 -7.26
N TRP A 196 -4.54 11.14 -6.77
CA TRP A 196 -5.61 11.36 -5.80
C TRP A 196 -6.61 12.38 -6.34
N GLY A 197 -7.90 12.02 -6.42
CA GLY A 197 -8.95 12.91 -6.95
C GLY A 197 -8.66 13.42 -8.37
N GLY A 198 -7.94 12.65 -9.19
CA GLY A 198 -7.52 13.02 -10.55
C GLY A 198 -6.26 13.86 -10.65
N ASN A 199 -5.64 14.25 -9.53
CA ASN A 199 -4.38 14.97 -9.50
C ASN A 199 -3.21 14.03 -9.24
N GLU A 200 -2.12 14.16 -10.00
CA GLU A 200 -0.87 13.46 -9.71
C GLU A 200 -0.25 14.00 -8.42
N ILE A 201 0.05 13.11 -7.48
CA ILE A 201 0.74 13.43 -6.22
C ILE A 201 2.06 12.68 -6.07
N GLY A 202 2.44 11.91 -7.06
CA GLY A 202 3.73 11.22 -7.13
C GLY A 202 3.89 10.49 -8.44
N SER A 203 5.14 10.38 -8.90
CA SER A 203 5.46 9.62 -10.13
C SER A 203 6.85 9.01 -10.05
N CYS A 204 7.09 7.96 -10.80
CA CYS A 204 8.40 7.33 -10.95
C CYS A 204 8.46 6.53 -12.25
N SER A 205 9.68 6.21 -12.67
CA SER A 205 9.92 5.22 -13.71
C SER A 205 10.50 3.93 -13.11
N VAL A 206 10.35 2.82 -13.81
CA VAL A 206 10.88 1.51 -13.40
C VAL A 206 12.15 1.20 -14.17
N THR A 207 13.16 0.70 -13.46
CA THR A 207 14.34 0.06 -14.07
C THR A 207 14.47 -1.34 -13.52
N MET A 208 14.58 -2.34 -14.40
CA MET A 208 14.80 -3.74 -14.00
C MET A 208 16.31 -4.01 -13.92
N GLY A 209 16.81 -4.34 -12.72
CA GLY A 209 18.26 -4.52 -12.45
C GLY A 209 18.64 -5.84 -11.79
#